data_42cb40143193ed0c7459f4eec3870d57
#
_entry.id   42cb40143193ed0c7459f4eec3870d57
#
_cell.length_a   1.000
_cell.length_b   1.000
_cell.length_c   1.000
_cell.angle_alpha   90.00
_cell.angle_beta   90.00
_cell.angle_gamma   90.00
#
_symmetry.space_group_name_H-M   'P 1'
#
loop_
_entity.id
_entity.type
_entity.pdbx_description
1 polymer ?
#
loop_
_entity_poly.entity_id
_entity_poly.type
_entity_poly.pdbx_seq_one_letter_code
_entity_poly.pdbx_strand_id
1 'polypeptide(L)'
;MLHFRNGASLVQQMRNAQPSDAIVLWDGTRISHPAQRAGLLEAVQEIWLERIYTGGFYRPADGDVIVDAGANIGLFAIYVARQNPRCRVIALEPFAENFQYLQANVAQACPKNVTCHEVALGAGFGQGEMQAVGARSLDHVLHCDANVTSGIPVIPLAGLFDLAHAEGIDFLKVDIEGSEHDVFAAASPELLSRFKRIAMEYHDQIVPGTLDLLRKILSPTHDLTIRPSHMEGCGILLGRRRSTAGKS
;
A
#
# COMPACT_ATOMS: atom_id res chain seq x y z
N MET A 1 -2.95 -11.49 -17.98
CA MET A 1 -3.92 -12.60 -17.96
C MET A 1 -3.34 -13.93 -17.45
N LEU A 2 -2.04 -14.15 -17.50
CA LEU A 2 -1.40 -15.40 -17.05
C LEU A 2 -1.46 -15.70 -15.53
N HIS A 3 -1.92 -14.77 -14.72
CA HIS A 3 -2.02 -14.94 -13.26
C HIS A 3 -3.41 -15.33 -12.77
N PHE A 4 -4.46 -15.21 -13.60
CA PHE A 4 -5.85 -15.38 -13.19
C PHE A 4 -6.58 -16.42 -14.02
N ARG A 5 -7.24 -17.38 -13.35
CA ARG A 5 -8.02 -18.43 -13.97
C ARG A 5 -9.31 -17.90 -14.58
N ASN A 6 -9.94 -16.91 -13.95
CA ASN A 6 -11.19 -16.30 -14.39
C ASN A 6 -11.01 -14.91 -15.01
N GLY A 7 -9.79 -14.53 -15.44
CA GLY A 7 -9.48 -13.17 -15.88
C GLY A 7 -10.38 -12.65 -17.01
N ALA A 8 -10.66 -13.46 -18.04
CA ALA A 8 -11.54 -13.06 -19.12
C ALA A 8 -13.01 -12.86 -18.65
N SER A 9 -13.49 -13.77 -17.81
CA SER A 9 -14.83 -13.69 -17.22
C SER A 9 -14.95 -12.48 -16.29
N LEU A 10 -13.93 -12.23 -15.48
CA LEU A 10 -13.88 -11.07 -14.57
C LEU A 10 -14.00 -9.76 -15.34
N VAL A 11 -13.19 -9.58 -16.39
CA VAL A 11 -13.25 -8.38 -17.26
C VAL A 11 -14.63 -8.22 -17.90
N GLN A 12 -15.24 -9.31 -18.37
CA GLN A 12 -16.57 -9.27 -18.99
C GLN A 12 -17.66 -8.93 -17.96
N GLN A 13 -17.63 -9.55 -16.79
CA GLN A 13 -18.59 -9.29 -15.72
C GLN A 13 -18.52 -7.81 -15.27
N MET A 14 -17.31 -7.27 -15.09
CA MET A 14 -17.15 -5.88 -14.69
C MET A 14 -17.58 -4.90 -15.78
N ARG A 15 -17.31 -5.19 -17.08
CA ARG A 15 -17.82 -4.38 -18.20
C ARG A 15 -19.35 -4.36 -18.28
N ASN A 16 -19.99 -5.44 -17.88
CA ASN A 16 -21.44 -5.60 -17.91
C ASN A 16 -22.10 -5.19 -16.57
N ALA A 17 -21.35 -4.61 -15.64
CA ALA A 17 -21.78 -4.32 -14.25
C ALA A 17 -22.42 -5.53 -13.55
N GLN A 18 -21.96 -6.74 -13.88
CA GLN A 18 -22.43 -7.97 -13.24
C GLN A 18 -21.65 -8.23 -11.95
N PRO A 19 -22.32 -8.71 -10.91
CA PRO A 19 -21.63 -9.06 -9.65
C PRO A 19 -20.56 -10.12 -9.89
N SER A 20 -19.36 -9.85 -9.39
CA SER A 20 -18.30 -10.83 -9.22
C SER A 20 -17.99 -10.88 -7.73
N ASP A 21 -17.76 -12.06 -7.19
CA ASP A 21 -17.49 -12.26 -5.77
C ASP A 21 -16.01 -12.55 -5.48
N ALA A 22 -15.25 -12.86 -6.51
CA ALA A 22 -13.82 -13.16 -6.35
C ALA A 22 -13.00 -13.08 -7.64
N ILE A 23 -11.74 -12.74 -7.47
CA ILE A 23 -10.65 -12.99 -8.42
C ILE A 23 -10.12 -14.40 -8.15
N VAL A 24 -9.97 -15.25 -9.17
CA VAL A 24 -9.46 -16.60 -9.02
C VAL A 24 -8.08 -16.72 -9.65
N LEU A 25 -7.07 -17.00 -8.84
CA LEU A 25 -5.70 -17.25 -9.29
C LEU A 25 -5.60 -18.60 -9.99
N TRP A 26 -4.52 -18.86 -10.74
CA TRP A 26 -4.34 -20.09 -11.49
C TRP A 26 -4.32 -21.35 -10.63
N ASP A 27 -3.87 -21.27 -9.40
CA ASP A 27 -3.87 -22.40 -8.45
C ASP A 27 -5.22 -22.63 -7.75
N GLY A 28 -6.23 -21.84 -8.11
CA GLY A 28 -7.57 -21.91 -7.53
C GLY A 28 -7.78 -21.04 -6.30
N THR A 29 -6.76 -20.35 -5.80
CA THR A 29 -6.91 -19.38 -4.70
C THR A 29 -7.91 -18.30 -5.09
N ARG A 30 -8.86 -18.03 -4.21
CA ARG A 30 -9.88 -16.98 -4.40
C ARG A 30 -9.50 -15.75 -3.60
N ILE A 31 -9.56 -14.59 -4.21
CA ILE A 31 -9.46 -13.27 -3.56
C ILE A 31 -10.84 -12.65 -3.63
N SER A 32 -11.52 -12.62 -2.51
CA SER A 32 -12.86 -12.07 -2.37
C SER A 32 -12.83 -10.54 -2.34
N HIS A 33 -13.91 -9.92 -2.83
CA HIS A 33 -14.06 -8.47 -2.86
C HIS A 33 -15.55 -8.08 -2.77
N PRO A 34 -15.89 -6.84 -2.40
CA PRO A 34 -17.25 -6.34 -2.48
C PRO A 34 -17.82 -6.46 -3.89
N ALA A 35 -19.13 -6.75 -4.02
CA ALA A 35 -19.79 -7.04 -5.29
C ALA A 35 -19.75 -5.88 -6.30
N GLN A 36 -19.73 -4.64 -5.81
CA GLN A 36 -19.64 -3.43 -6.63
C GLN A 36 -18.43 -2.63 -6.21
N ARG A 37 -17.27 -2.94 -6.80
CA ARG A 37 -16.03 -2.21 -6.51
C ARG A 37 -15.51 -1.52 -7.75
N ALA A 38 -15.66 -0.19 -7.80
CA ALA A 38 -14.94 0.63 -8.75
C ALA A 38 -13.41 0.50 -8.49
N GLY A 39 -12.59 0.55 -9.53
CA GLY A 39 -11.13 0.50 -9.41
C GLY A 39 -10.51 -0.89 -9.19
N LEU A 40 -11.30 -1.96 -9.00
CA LEU A 40 -10.74 -3.29 -8.75
C LEU A 40 -9.92 -3.83 -9.94
N LEU A 41 -10.39 -3.63 -11.17
CA LEU A 41 -9.66 -4.07 -12.37
C LEU A 41 -8.37 -3.27 -12.55
N GLU A 42 -8.44 -1.98 -12.32
CA GLU A 42 -7.29 -1.07 -12.32
C GLU A 42 -6.24 -1.55 -11.33
N ALA A 43 -6.63 -1.79 -10.06
CA ALA A 43 -5.72 -2.29 -9.04
C ALA A 43 -5.10 -3.67 -9.41
N VAL A 44 -5.89 -4.57 -10.00
CA VAL A 44 -5.37 -5.86 -10.50
C VAL A 44 -4.38 -5.64 -11.65
N GLN A 45 -4.70 -4.76 -12.59
CA GLN A 45 -3.81 -4.44 -13.71
C GLN A 45 -2.51 -3.84 -13.21
N GLU A 46 -2.57 -2.81 -12.39
CA GLU A 46 -1.42 -2.08 -11.87
C GLU A 46 -0.50 -2.96 -11.03
N ILE A 47 -1.07 -3.74 -10.10
CA ILE A 47 -0.27 -4.55 -9.16
C ILE A 47 0.28 -5.81 -9.84
N TRP A 48 -0.57 -6.57 -10.56
CA TRP A 48 -0.22 -7.92 -11.03
C TRP A 48 0.32 -7.95 -12.45
N LEU A 49 -0.10 -7.04 -13.33
CA LEU A 49 0.31 -7.03 -14.73
C LEU A 49 1.41 -6.00 -14.98
N GLU A 50 1.17 -4.75 -14.62
CA GLU A 50 2.11 -3.64 -14.84
C GLU A 50 3.20 -3.57 -13.77
N ARG A 51 2.87 -4.06 -12.54
CA ARG A 51 3.80 -4.09 -11.40
C ARG A 51 4.32 -2.70 -11.06
N ILE A 52 3.42 -1.72 -11.01
CA ILE A 52 3.78 -0.29 -10.89
C ILE A 52 4.69 -0.02 -9.69
N TYR A 53 4.51 -0.72 -8.57
CA TYR A 53 5.34 -0.58 -7.36
C TYR A 53 6.63 -1.39 -7.42
N THR A 54 6.66 -2.55 -8.11
CA THR A 54 7.78 -3.50 -8.03
C THR A 54 8.55 -3.68 -9.33
N GLY A 55 7.94 -3.44 -10.50
CA GLY A 55 8.50 -3.75 -11.82
C GLY A 55 9.86 -3.09 -12.10
N GLY A 56 10.92 -3.88 -12.21
CA GLY A 56 12.30 -3.41 -12.40
C GLY A 56 12.91 -2.69 -11.17
N PHE A 57 12.14 -2.53 -10.09
CA PHE A 57 12.55 -1.78 -8.91
C PHE A 57 12.82 -2.68 -7.70
N TYR A 58 11.96 -3.68 -7.47
CA TYR A 58 12.06 -4.57 -6.31
C TYR A 58 11.60 -5.99 -6.63
N ARG A 59 12.26 -6.96 -6.02
CA ARG A 59 11.85 -8.36 -5.95
C ARG A 59 12.10 -8.85 -4.53
N PRO A 60 11.11 -9.47 -3.86
CA PRO A 60 11.27 -9.99 -2.52
C PRO A 60 12.40 -11.01 -2.41
N ALA A 61 13.26 -10.84 -1.42
CA ALA A 61 14.32 -11.79 -1.06
C ALA A 61 14.00 -12.49 0.26
N ASP A 62 14.76 -13.53 0.58
CA ASP A 62 14.62 -14.25 1.84
C ASP A 62 14.90 -13.33 3.03
N GLY A 63 14.00 -13.35 3.99
CA GLY A 63 14.11 -12.54 5.19
C GLY A 63 13.71 -11.07 5.04
N ASP A 64 13.39 -10.60 3.83
CA ASP A 64 12.93 -9.23 3.63
C ASP A 64 11.69 -8.92 4.48
N VAL A 65 11.66 -7.73 5.04
CA VAL A 65 10.53 -7.12 5.73
C VAL A 65 9.86 -6.13 4.80
N ILE A 66 8.61 -6.40 4.46
CA ILE A 66 7.80 -5.63 3.53
C ILE A 66 6.62 -5.04 4.28
N VAL A 67 6.34 -3.76 4.10
CA VAL A 67 5.14 -3.10 4.61
C VAL A 67 4.27 -2.66 3.44
N ASP A 68 2.98 -2.99 3.51
CA ASP A 68 1.92 -2.56 2.60
C ASP A 68 0.97 -1.64 3.38
N ALA A 69 1.19 -0.34 3.29
CA ALA A 69 0.33 0.67 3.88
C ALA A 69 -0.77 1.07 2.89
N GLY A 70 -2.03 0.94 3.32
CA GLY A 70 -3.20 0.98 2.46
C GLY A 70 -3.36 -0.34 1.69
N ALA A 71 -3.39 -1.46 2.42
CA ALA A 71 -3.40 -2.79 1.83
C ALA A 71 -4.74 -3.16 1.17
N ASN A 72 -5.79 -2.39 1.48
CA ASN A 72 -7.11 -2.59 0.92
C ASN A 72 -7.60 -4.05 1.13
N ILE A 73 -8.00 -4.78 0.11
CA ILE A 73 -8.39 -6.20 0.20
C ILE A 73 -7.20 -7.18 0.10
N GLY A 74 -5.95 -6.67 0.10
CA GLY A 74 -4.73 -7.49 0.14
C GLY A 74 -4.10 -7.85 -1.20
N LEU A 75 -4.48 -7.18 -2.30
CA LEU A 75 -3.95 -7.52 -3.63
C LEU A 75 -2.42 -7.44 -3.69
N PHE A 76 -1.81 -6.37 -3.16
CA PHE A 76 -0.36 -6.20 -3.17
C PHE A 76 0.31 -7.12 -2.14
N ALA A 77 -0.20 -7.18 -0.90
CA ALA A 77 0.34 -8.05 0.13
C ALA A 77 0.42 -9.51 -0.32
N ILE A 78 -0.67 -10.04 -0.92
CA ILE A 78 -0.73 -11.40 -1.45
C ILE A 78 0.25 -11.57 -2.62
N TYR A 79 0.30 -10.59 -3.53
CA TYR A 79 1.20 -10.63 -4.68
C TYR A 79 2.66 -10.79 -4.26
N VAL A 80 3.16 -9.97 -3.33
CA VAL A 80 4.56 -10.02 -2.90
C VAL A 80 4.86 -11.23 -2.01
N ALA A 81 3.94 -11.60 -1.10
CA ALA A 81 4.10 -12.74 -0.21
C ALA A 81 4.21 -14.07 -0.97
N ARG A 82 3.50 -14.19 -2.09
CA ARG A 82 3.55 -15.38 -2.96
C ARG A 82 4.79 -15.45 -3.83
N GLN A 83 5.45 -14.32 -4.11
CA GLN A 83 6.73 -14.33 -4.85
C GLN A 83 7.86 -14.92 -4.02
N ASN A 84 7.85 -14.72 -2.71
CA ASN A 84 8.81 -15.33 -1.79
C ASN A 84 8.16 -15.65 -0.44
N PRO A 85 7.83 -16.91 -0.16
CA PRO A 85 7.22 -17.33 1.11
C PRO A 85 8.12 -17.13 2.34
N ARG A 86 9.41 -16.79 2.16
CA ARG A 86 10.35 -16.52 3.26
C ARG A 86 10.51 -15.02 3.57
N CYS A 87 9.87 -14.11 2.83
CA CYS A 87 9.72 -12.73 3.27
C CYS A 87 8.61 -12.61 4.33
N ARG A 88 8.58 -11.51 5.06
CA ARG A 88 7.50 -11.13 5.98
C ARG A 88 6.80 -9.89 5.45
N VAL A 89 5.49 -9.94 5.38
CA VAL A 89 4.65 -8.82 4.93
C VAL A 89 3.78 -8.35 6.08
N ILE A 90 3.79 -7.06 6.33
CA ILE A 90 2.95 -6.38 7.31
C ILE A 90 1.97 -5.50 6.51
N ALA A 91 0.70 -5.86 6.52
CA ALA A 91 -0.35 -5.20 5.77
C ALA A 91 -1.22 -4.35 6.70
N LEU A 92 -1.34 -3.06 6.39
CA LEU A 92 -2.11 -2.08 7.16
C LEU A 92 -3.31 -1.62 6.33
N GLU A 93 -4.50 -1.74 6.89
CA GLU A 93 -5.74 -1.26 6.28
C GLU A 93 -6.67 -0.71 7.35
N PRO A 94 -6.96 0.60 7.36
CA PRO A 94 -7.78 1.21 8.40
C PRO A 94 -9.29 1.02 8.22
N PHE A 95 -9.77 0.78 6.99
CA PHE A 95 -11.20 0.69 6.74
C PHE A 95 -11.71 -0.71 7.06
N ALA A 96 -12.58 -0.83 8.07
CA ALA A 96 -13.01 -2.10 8.65
C ALA A 96 -13.56 -3.11 7.63
N GLU A 97 -14.34 -2.65 6.64
CA GLU A 97 -14.86 -3.53 5.59
C GLU A 97 -13.73 -4.12 4.73
N ASN A 98 -12.79 -3.28 4.28
CA ASN A 98 -11.61 -3.72 3.52
C ASN A 98 -10.74 -4.65 4.36
N PHE A 99 -10.57 -4.32 5.64
CA PHE A 99 -9.77 -5.12 6.56
C PHE A 99 -10.33 -6.54 6.75
N GLN A 100 -11.65 -6.70 6.80
CA GLN A 100 -12.27 -8.02 6.83
C GLN A 100 -11.95 -8.83 5.57
N TYR A 101 -12.01 -8.22 4.38
CA TYR A 101 -11.60 -8.86 3.13
C TYR A 101 -10.09 -9.16 3.13
N LEU A 102 -9.25 -8.23 3.56
CA LEU A 102 -7.80 -8.42 3.69
C LEU A 102 -7.47 -9.65 4.52
N GLN A 103 -8.03 -9.76 5.73
CA GLN A 103 -7.80 -10.90 6.62
C GLN A 103 -8.24 -12.23 5.98
N ALA A 104 -9.46 -12.27 5.42
CA ALA A 104 -9.99 -13.48 4.79
C ALA A 104 -9.15 -13.92 3.58
N ASN A 105 -8.75 -12.97 2.74
CA ASN A 105 -7.95 -13.22 1.54
C ASN A 105 -6.54 -13.69 1.89
N VAL A 106 -5.89 -13.05 2.86
CA VAL A 106 -4.57 -13.43 3.36
C VAL A 106 -4.60 -14.82 3.98
N ALA A 107 -5.58 -15.11 4.83
CA ALA A 107 -5.73 -16.44 5.45
C ALA A 107 -5.84 -17.57 4.41
N GLN A 108 -6.49 -17.30 3.29
CA GLN A 108 -6.63 -18.24 2.19
C GLN A 108 -5.38 -18.34 1.31
N ALA A 109 -4.72 -17.20 1.02
CA ALA A 109 -3.66 -17.13 0.02
C ALA A 109 -2.24 -17.28 0.59
N CYS A 110 -1.98 -16.70 1.77
CA CYS A 110 -0.63 -16.50 2.33
C CYS A 110 -0.63 -16.57 3.87
N PRO A 111 -1.15 -17.60 4.52
CA PRO A 111 -1.46 -17.58 5.95
C PRO A 111 -0.23 -17.50 6.88
N LYS A 112 0.98 -17.71 6.37
CA LYS A 112 2.18 -17.88 7.20
C LYS A 112 3.14 -16.69 7.18
N ASN A 113 3.10 -15.86 6.18
CA ASN A 113 4.09 -14.79 5.99
C ASN A 113 3.49 -13.40 5.83
N VAL A 114 2.19 -13.24 6.07
CA VAL A 114 1.49 -11.95 6.09
C VAL A 114 0.80 -11.77 7.43
N THR A 115 0.99 -10.61 8.06
CA THR A 115 0.22 -10.15 9.22
C THR A 115 -0.60 -8.92 8.84
N CYS A 116 -1.85 -8.88 9.29
CA CYS A 116 -2.79 -7.80 8.98
C CYS A 116 -3.07 -6.98 10.22
N HIS A 117 -3.08 -5.65 10.08
CA HIS A 117 -3.35 -4.70 11.16
C HIS A 117 -4.41 -3.69 10.73
N GLU A 118 -5.46 -3.54 11.54
CA GLU A 118 -6.50 -2.52 11.37
C GLU A 118 -5.99 -1.20 11.96
N VAL A 119 -5.15 -0.51 11.19
CA VAL A 119 -4.44 0.70 11.61
C VAL A 119 -4.16 1.60 10.42
N ALA A 120 -4.22 2.90 10.63
CA ALA A 120 -3.86 3.92 9.65
C ALA A 120 -2.45 4.47 9.89
N LEU A 121 -1.79 4.94 8.83
CA LEU A 121 -0.63 5.82 8.95
C LEU A 121 -1.08 7.27 9.10
N GLY A 122 -0.44 8.00 10.01
CA GLY A 122 -0.63 9.44 10.22
C GLY A 122 0.64 10.13 10.68
N ALA A 123 0.55 11.41 11.00
CA ALA A 123 1.69 12.20 11.47
C ALA A 123 2.20 11.80 12.86
N GLY A 124 1.35 11.16 13.68
CA GLY A 124 1.67 10.76 15.06
C GLY A 124 0.79 9.61 15.53
N PHE A 125 1.01 9.17 16.77
CA PHE A 125 0.12 8.22 17.43
C PHE A 125 -1.19 8.88 17.82
N GLY A 126 -2.31 8.20 17.59
CA GLY A 126 -3.63 8.73 17.93
C GLY A 126 -4.77 7.82 17.50
N GLN A 127 -5.94 8.43 17.39
CA GLN A 127 -7.15 7.83 16.83
C GLN A 127 -7.59 8.70 15.64
N GLY A 128 -8.18 8.09 14.64
CA GLY A 128 -8.70 8.79 13.47
C GLY A 128 -10.05 8.22 13.02
N GLU A 129 -10.74 8.98 12.21
CA GLU A 129 -11.96 8.55 11.54
C GLU A 129 -11.75 8.57 10.02
N MET A 130 -12.21 7.54 9.34
CA MET A 130 -12.22 7.50 7.90
C MET A 130 -13.48 8.17 7.38
N GLN A 131 -13.33 9.17 6.54
CA GLN A 131 -14.45 9.81 5.86
C GLN A 131 -14.40 9.50 4.37
N ALA A 132 -15.53 9.05 3.83
CA ALA A 132 -15.67 8.86 2.39
C ALA A 132 -15.63 10.23 1.70
N VAL A 133 -14.75 10.41 0.73
CA VAL A 133 -14.64 11.62 -0.08
C VAL A 133 -15.12 11.30 -1.49
N GLY A 134 -16.29 11.86 -1.87
CA GLY A 134 -16.83 11.69 -3.20
C GLY A 134 -17.77 10.49 -3.39
N ALA A 135 -18.19 10.26 -4.64
CA ALA A 135 -19.15 9.21 -5.01
C ALA A 135 -18.48 7.83 -5.26
N ARG A 136 -17.16 7.74 -5.17
CA ARG A 136 -16.41 6.49 -5.34
C ARG A 136 -16.10 5.90 -3.97
N SER A 137 -16.44 4.63 -3.77
CA SER A 137 -16.27 3.91 -2.50
C SER A 137 -14.81 3.63 -2.11
N LEU A 138 -13.84 4.16 -2.85
CA LEU A 138 -12.41 3.96 -2.64
C LEU A 138 -11.72 5.18 -2.02
N ASP A 139 -12.30 6.38 -2.19
CA ASP A 139 -11.68 7.61 -1.73
C ASP A 139 -12.06 7.84 -0.25
N HIS A 140 -11.26 7.33 0.66
CA HIS A 140 -11.40 7.57 2.09
C HIS A 140 -10.19 8.38 2.57
N VAL A 141 -10.44 9.55 3.14
CA VAL A 141 -9.40 10.37 3.76
C VAL A 141 -9.44 10.16 5.28
N LEU A 142 -8.27 9.97 5.86
CA LEU A 142 -8.10 9.87 7.30
C LEU A 142 -8.18 11.28 7.92
N HIS A 143 -9.12 11.48 8.82
CA HIS A 143 -9.15 12.65 9.68
C HIS A 143 -8.66 12.27 11.08
N CYS A 144 -7.52 12.81 11.50
CA CYS A 144 -7.01 12.67 12.86
C CYS A 144 -7.56 13.81 13.72
N ASP A 145 -8.40 13.50 14.71
CA ASP A 145 -8.83 14.47 15.72
C ASP A 145 -8.35 14.00 17.10
N ALA A 146 -7.64 14.87 17.79
CA ALA A 146 -7.15 14.60 19.15
C ALA A 146 -8.26 14.35 20.17
N ASN A 147 -9.51 14.67 19.84
CA ASN A 147 -10.68 14.50 20.71
C ASN A 147 -11.46 13.20 20.43
N VAL A 148 -11.10 12.44 19.40
CA VAL A 148 -11.73 11.15 19.10
C VAL A 148 -11.29 10.13 20.14
N THR A 149 -12.25 9.65 20.94
CA THR A 149 -12.00 8.66 22.01
C THR A 149 -12.24 7.21 21.55
N SER A 150 -12.88 7.03 20.39
CA SER A 150 -13.12 5.72 19.79
C SER A 150 -13.01 5.87 18.28
N GLY A 151 -11.94 5.40 17.71
CA GLY A 151 -11.67 5.50 16.27
C GLY A 151 -10.67 4.43 15.83
N ILE A 152 -10.21 4.58 14.60
CA ILE A 152 -9.18 3.70 14.04
C ILE A 152 -7.83 4.09 14.65
N PRO A 153 -7.03 3.15 15.17
CA PRO A 153 -5.69 3.43 15.63
C PRO A 153 -4.84 4.07 14.51
N VAL A 154 -4.11 5.13 14.85
CA VAL A 154 -3.20 5.82 13.94
C VAL A 154 -1.78 5.71 14.49
N ILE A 155 -0.84 5.36 13.61
CA ILE A 155 0.58 5.29 13.95
C ILE A 155 1.41 6.12 12.97
N PRO A 156 2.53 6.72 13.42
CA PRO A 156 3.51 7.35 12.52
C PRO A 156 4.39 6.31 11.82
N LEU A 157 5.18 6.74 10.83
CA LEU A 157 6.16 5.88 10.15
C LEU A 157 7.09 5.14 11.13
N ALA A 158 7.44 5.76 12.26
CA ALA A 158 8.26 5.11 13.29
C ALA A 158 7.58 3.87 13.89
N GLY A 159 6.26 3.88 14.05
CA GLY A 159 5.49 2.76 14.59
C GLY A 159 5.51 1.50 13.70
N LEU A 160 5.85 1.65 12.41
CA LEU A 160 5.98 0.50 11.51
C LEU A 160 7.08 -0.47 11.94
N PHE A 161 8.14 0.02 12.55
CA PHE A 161 9.27 -0.82 13.02
C PHE A 161 8.87 -1.67 14.23
N ASP A 162 8.02 -1.14 15.10
CA ASP A 162 7.46 -1.88 16.23
C ASP A 162 6.51 -2.97 15.75
N LEU A 163 5.59 -2.66 14.82
CA LEU A 163 4.71 -3.66 14.20
C LEU A 163 5.50 -4.75 13.45
N ALA A 164 6.56 -4.35 12.78
CA ALA A 164 7.40 -5.26 12.02
C ALA A 164 8.37 -6.06 12.90
N HIS A 165 8.56 -5.70 14.18
CA HIS A 165 9.62 -6.20 15.04
C HIS A 165 10.97 -6.21 14.30
N ALA A 166 11.34 -5.06 13.70
CA ALA A 166 12.51 -4.92 12.85
C ALA A 166 13.14 -3.54 12.98
N GLU A 167 14.48 -3.48 12.92
CA GLU A 167 15.20 -2.21 12.92
C GLU A 167 15.18 -1.48 11.58
N GLY A 168 14.88 -2.20 10.50
CA GLY A 168 14.78 -1.67 9.14
C GLY A 168 13.72 -2.37 8.33
N ILE A 169 13.21 -1.69 7.31
CA ILE A 169 12.20 -2.19 6.37
C ILE A 169 12.82 -2.23 4.97
N ASP A 170 12.76 -3.41 4.33
CA ASP A 170 13.36 -3.63 3.01
C ASP A 170 12.54 -2.99 1.89
N PHE A 171 11.22 -2.99 2.05
CA PHE A 171 10.30 -2.38 1.10
C PHE A 171 9.06 -1.82 1.81
N LEU A 172 8.79 -0.54 1.60
CA LEU A 172 7.56 0.12 2.02
C LEU A 172 6.74 0.50 0.79
N LYS A 173 5.54 -0.07 0.63
CA LYS A 173 4.51 0.45 -0.27
C LYS A 173 3.63 1.41 0.52
N VAL A 174 3.32 2.56 -0.06
CA VAL A 174 2.39 3.56 0.50
C VAL A 174 1.37 3.93 -0.56
N ASP A 175 0.10 3.84 -0.19
CA ASP A 175 -1.03 4.23 -1.01
C ASP A 175 -2.18 4.45 -0.02
N ILE A 176 -2.26 5.66 0.53
CA ILE A 176 -3.07 6.04 1.70
C ILE A 176 -3.96 7.26 1.41
N GLU A 177 -4.25 7.46 0.12
CA GLU A 177 -5.31 8.34 -0.39
C GLU A 177 -5.25 9.77 0.19
N GLY A 178 -4.06 10.42 0.02
CA GLY A 178 -3.84 11.83 0.38
C GLY A 178 -3.25 12.08 1.76
N SER A 179 -3.07 11.05 2.60
CA SER A 179 -2.39 11.20 3.90
C SER A 179 -0.85 11.22 3.77
N GLU A 180 -0.30 10.99 2.58
CA GLU A 180 1.15 10.91 2.33
C GLU A 180 1.87 12.19 2.77
N HIS A 181 1.27 13.36 2.49
CA HIS A 181 1.83 14.65 2.85
C HIS A 181 2.13 14.72 4.36
N ASP A 182 1.13 14.50 5.19
CA ASP A 182 1.24 14.68 6.64
C ASP A 182 2.09 13.60 7.30
N VAL A 183 1.98 12.35 6.81
CA VAL A 183 2.78 11.21 7.28
C VAL A 183 4.27 11.47 7.08
N PHE A 184 4.67 11.98 5.91
CA PHE A 184 6.08 12.18 5.58
C PHE A 184 6.61 13.52 6.06
N ALA A 185 5.79 14.57 6.19
CA ALA A 185 6.22 15.88 6.69
C ALA A 185 6.89 15.81 8.07
N ALA A 186 6.47 14.87 8.90
CA ALA A 186 7.02 14.65 10.24
C ALA A 186 8.26 13.73 10.27
N ALA A 187 8.68 13.14 9.13
CA ALA A 187 9.73 12.15 9.10
C ALA A 187 11.13 12.78 9.06
N SER A 188 12.02 12.35 9.97
CA SER A 188 13.42 12.76 9.93
C SER A 188 14.24 11.97 8.89
N PRO A 189 15.36 12.51 8.39
CA PRO A 189 16.24 11.77 7.49
C PRO A 189 16.77 10.45 8.09
N GLU A 190 17.03 10.42 9.40
CA GLU A 190 17.48 9.23 10.12
C GLU A 190 16.40 8.14 10.08
N LEU A 191 15.14 8.51 10.32
CA LEU A 191 14.01 7.60 10.23
C LEU A 191 13.87 7.07 8.79
N LEU A 192 13.90 7.95 7.79
CA LEU A 192 13.77 7.59 6.38
C LEU A 192 14.90 6.66 5.92
N SER A 193 16.11 6.82 6.45
CA SER A 193 17.25 5.95 6.12
C SER A 193 17.07 4.49 6.55
N ARG A 194 16.08 4.18 7.39
CA ARG A 194 15.75 2.83 7.82
C ARG A 194 14.91 2.06 6.79
N PHE A 195 14.37 2.74 5.78
CA PHE A 195 13.69 2.12 4.64
C PHE A 195 14.68 1.92 3.49
N LYS A 196 14.86 0.67 3.01
CA LYS A 196 15.76 0.40 1.86
C LYS A 196 15.13 0.83 0.54
N ARG A 197 13.83 0.63 0.40
CA ARG A 197 13.05 1.05 -0.77
C ARG A 197 11.67 1.53 -0.35
N ILE A 198 11.21 2.57 -1.02
CA ILE A 198 9.87 3.15 -0.86
C ILE A 198 9.23 3.20 -2.24
N ALA A 199 8.03 2.64 -2.38
CA ALA A 199 7.19 2.80 -3.56
C ALA A 199 5.87 3.42 -3.10
N MET A 200 5.57 4.62 -3.59
CA MET A 200 4.45 5.42 -3.10
C MET A 200 3.60 5.93 -4.25
N GLU A 201 2.31 5.78 -4.14
CA GLU A 201 1.38 6.61 -4.90
C GLU A 201 1.24 7.97 -4.21
N TYR A 202 1.36 9.06 -4.96
CA TYR A 202 1.17 10.41 -4.44
C TYR A 202 -0.09 11.03 -5.04
N HIS A 203 -0.79 11.83 -4.24
CA HIS A 203 -2.10 12.38 -4.56
C HIS A 203 -2.11 13.92 -4.43
N ASP A 204 -1.38 14.62 -5.33
CA ASP A 204 -1.35 16.09 -5.38
C ASP A 204 -2.74 16.69 -5.65
N GLN A 205 -3.64 15.95 -6.31
CA GLN A 205 -5.01 16.39 -6.54
C GLN A 205 -5.85 16.41 -5.25
N ILE A 206 -5.46 15.65 -4.22
CA ILE A 206 -6.10 15.66 -2.89
C ILE A 206 -5.41 16.68 -2.00
N VAL A 207 -4.08 16.63 -1.90
CA VAL A 207 -3.26 17.56 -1.11
C VAL A 207 -2.20 18.18 -2.01
N PRO A 208 -2.44 19.40 -2.54
CA PRO A 208 -1.49 20.07 -3.43
C PRO A 208 -0.10 20.27 -2.79
N GLY A 209 0.96 19.98 -3.54
CA GLY A 209 2.35 20.12 -3.08
C GLY A 209 2.91 18.86 -2.42
N THR A 210 2.16 17.76 -2.37
CA THR A 210 2.61 16.48 -1.82
C THR A 210 3.87 15.98 -2.53
N LEU A 211 3.91 15.96 -3.86
CA LEU A 211 5.09 15.51 -4.61
C LEU A 211 6.33 16.34 -4.32
N ASP A 212 6.20 17.66 -4.25
CA ASP A 212 7.34 18.54 -3.98
C ASP A 212 7.87 18.36 -2.55
N LEU A 213 6.97 18.17 -1.57
CA LEU A 213 7.34 17.81 -0.21
C LEU A 213 8.09 16.48 -0.18
N LEU A 214 7.55 15.44 -0.80
CA LEU A 214 8.16 14.10 -0.84
C LEU A 214 9.55 14.12 -1.50
N ARG A 215 9.71 14.85 -2.60
CA ARG A 215 11.03 15.06 -3.23
C ARG A 215 12.02 15.70 -2.26
N LYS A 216 11.61 16.78 -1.60
CA LYS A 216 12.45 17.51 -0.65
C LYS A 216 12.92 16.64 0.51
N ILE A 217 12.00 15.83 1.07
CA ILE A 217 12.26 15.04 2.27
C ILE A 217 13.06 13.76 1.95
N LEU A 218 12.74 13.08 0.85
CA LEU A 218 13.35 11.80 0.51
C LEU A 218 14.69 11.94 -0.23
N SER A 219 14.92 13.01 -1.01
CA SER A 219 16.14 13.16 -1.81
C SER A 219 17.46 13.17 -1.00
N PRO A 220 17.52 13.59 0.27
CA PRO A 220 18.73 13.46 1.06
C PRO A 220 19.18 12.01 1.30
N THR A 221 18.22 11.09 1.39
CA THR A 221 18.47 9.69 1.77
C THR A 221 18.24 8.68 0.64
N HIS A 222 17.46 9.05 -0.39
CA HIS A 222 17.04 8.16 -1.46
C HIS A 222 17.30 8.76 -2.85
N ASP A 223 17.63 7.91 -3.80
CA ASP A 223 17.57 8.23 -5.22
C ASP A 223 16.13 8.01 -5.69
N LEU A 224 15.54 9.04 -6.29
CA LEU A 224 14.12 9.07 -6.63
C LEU A 224 13.89 8.88 -8.13
N THR A 225 12.88 8.08 -8.46
CA THR A 225 12.30 7.97 -9.80
C THR A 225 10.80 8.26 -9.69
N ILE A 226 10.28 9.14 -10.55
CA ILE A 226 8.88 9.51 -10.56
C ILE A 226 8.28 9.07 -11.89
N ARG A 227 7.14 8.40 -11.81
CA ARG A 227 6.34 7.93 -12.94
C ARG A 227 4.96 8.59 -12.83
N PRO A 228 4.65 9.61 -13.64
CA PRO A 228 3.33 10.22 -13.65
C PRO A 228 2.26 9.20 -14.05
N SER A 229 1.09 9.30 -13.45
CA SER A 229 -0.11 8.59 -13.87
C SER A 229 -0.78 9.29 -15.07
N HIS A 230 -1.79 8.66 -15.65
CA HIS A 230 -2.66 9.28 -16.63
C HIS A 230 -3.58 10.35 -16.01
N MET A 231 -3.81 10.27 -14.69
CA MET A 231 -4.53 11.32 -13.94
C MET A 231 -3.57 12.43 -13.54
N GLU A 232 -3.95 13.67 -13.83
CA GLU A 232 -3.21 14.85 -13.41
C GLU A 232 -3.12 14.91 -11.88
N GLY A 233 -1.94 15.23 -11.35
CA GLY A 233 -1.72 15.29 -9.91
C GLY A 233 -1.52 13.96 -9.20
N CYS A 234 -1.43 12.83 -9.94
CA CYS A 234 -1.13 11.51 -9.38
C CYS A 234 0.09 10.87 -10.04
N GLY A 235 0.67 9.89 -9.35
CA GLY A 235 1.71 9.05 -9.94
C GLY A 235 2.44 8.23 -8.88
N ILE A 236 3.45 7.50 -9.34
CA ILE A 236 4.27 6.64 -8.49
C ILE A 236 5.64 7.28 -8.26
N LEU A 237 6.00 7.45 -7.00
CA LEU A 237 7.33 7.80 -6.54
C LEU A 237 8.04 6.53 -6.07
N LEU A 238 9.21 6.25 -6.65
CA LEU A 238 10.09 5.15 -6.27
C LEU A 238 11.37 5.72 -5.66
N GLY A 239 11.65 5.40 -4.40
CA GLY A 239 12.83 5.82 -3.65
C GLY A 239 13.73 4.61 -3.33
N ARG A 240 15.00 4.65 -3.75
CA ARG A 240 16.02 3.67 -3.38
C ARG A 240 17.00 4.32 -2.43
N ARG A 241 17.17 3.76 -1.23
CA ARG A 241 18.16 4.27 -0.27
C ARG A 241 19.54 4.33 -0.90
N ARG A 242 20.18 5.47 -0.77
CA ARG A 242 21.56 5.69 -1.20
C ARG A 242 22.50 4.78 -0.42
N SER A 243 23.47 4.20 -1.11
CA SER A 243 24.52 3.47 -0.42
C SER A 243 25.40 4.46 0.34
N THR A 244 25.63 4.20 1.60
CA THR A 244 26.60 4.94 2.41
C THR A 244 28.05 4.58 2.07
N ALA A 245 28.31 4.19 0.80
CA ALA A 245 29.67 3.84 0.38
C ALA A 245 30.55 5.08 0.41
N GLY A 246 31.40 5.15 1.43
CA GLY A 246 32.71 5.79 1.38
C GLY A 246 32.76 7.31 1.24
N LYS A 247 32.53 8.05 2.34
CA LYS A 247 33.41 9.18 2.60
C LYS A 247 34.51 8.66 3.55
N SER A 248 35.47 8.00 2.94
CA SER A 248 36.81 7.85 3.55
C SER A 248 37.70 8.95 3.07
#